data_71f1012e24305b0dbc832c477ba16dd3
#
_entry.id   71f1012e24305b0dbc832c477ba16dd3
#
_cell.length_a   1.000
_cell.length_b   1.000
_cell.length_c   1.000
_cell.angle_alpha   90.00
_cell.angle_beta   90.00
_cell.angle_gamma   90.00
#
_symmetry.space_group_name_H-M   'P 1'
#
loop_
_entity.id
_entity.type
_entity.pdbx_description
1 polymer ?
#
loop_
_entity_poly.entity_id
_entity_poly.type
_entity_poly.pdbx_seq_one_letter_code
_entity_poly.pdbx_strand_id
1 'polypeptide(L)'
;EHFSYSYRQRLNKPNKDISFFDATDWIHLTYTCRNWSVTAGKQVVGIGGYEYDVAPIDLYIYSEYWGNIPCFRVGVSGAYTTADKKDKFVLQFCESPFRGHELNVNNAQMFAYNAVWYGSHGLFSSIWSVNMMEYLPGKFINYIALGNRLTLGQFQLDLDLMNRAVSTRSFLGKDMSFMSKFMWKPSERFNLFLIA
;
A
#
# COMPACT_ATOMS: atom_id res chain seq x y z
N GLU A 1 24.34 -11.14 2.02
CA GLU A 1 24.10 -10.16 0.93
C GLU A 1 23.56 -10.89 -0.28
N HIS A 2 22.44 -10.40 -0.84
CA HIS A 2 21.89 -11.02 -2.04
C HIS A 2 21.05 -10.05 -2.85
N PHE A 3 20.92 -10.33 -4.14
CA PHE A 3 19.98 -9.69 -5.04
C PHE A 3 18.79 -10.61 -5.29
N SER A 4 17.62 -10.04 -5.37
CA SER A 4 16.41 -10.71 -5.82
C SER A 4 15.67 -9.83 -6.85
N TYR A 5 14.96 -10.47 -7.77
CA TYR A 5 14.07 -9.75 -8.68
C TYR A 5 12.65 -10.31 -8.53
N SER A 6 11.67 -9.48 -8.82
CA SER A 6 10.27 -9.87 -8.86
C SER A 6 9.58 -9.27 -10.08
N TYR A 7 8.74 -10.07 -10.70
CA TYR A 7 8.00 -9.68 -11.90
C TYR A 7 6.59 -10.26 -11.87
N ARG A 8 5.60 -9.44 -12.21
CA ARG A 8 4.22 -9.87 -12.41
C ARG A 8 3.58 -9.12 -13.57
N GLN A 9 3.00 -9.86 -14.49
CA GLN A 9 2.25 -9.32 -15.62
C GLN A 9 0.78 -9.71 -15.54
N ARG A 10 -0.09 -8.78 -15.94
CA ARG A 10 -1.52 -9.06 -16.12
C ARG A 10 -1.73 -9.81 -17.43
N LEU A 11 -2.23 -11.04 -17.35
CA LEU A 11 -2.43 -11.88 -18.53
C LEU A 11 -3.70 -11.58 -19.33
N ASN A 12 -4.66 -10.83 -18.76
CA ASN A 12 -6.02 -10.72 -19.30
C ASN A 12 -6.45 -9.30 -19.71
N LYS A 13 -5.56 -8.50 -20.32
CA LYS A 13 -6.02 -7.27 -20.97
C LYS A 13 -6.13 -7.49 -22.48
N PRO A 14 -7.35 -7.55 -23.03
CA PRO A 14 -7.56 -7.81 -24.47
C PRO A 14 -7.26 -6.61 -25.36
N ASN A 15 -6.76 -5.49 -24.82
CA ASN A 15 -6.56 -4.27 -25.59
C ASN A 15 -5.14 -4.24 -26.17
N LYS A 16 -5.06 -4.22 -27.52
CA LYS A 16 -3.80 -4.22 -28.29
C LYS A 16 -2.96 -2.95 -28.12
N ASP A 17 -3.55 -1.90 -27.53
CA ASP A 17 -2.92 -0.57 -27.41
C ASP A 17 -2.21 -0.34 -26.06
N ILE A 18 -2.14 -1.34 -25.21
CA ILE A 18 -1.48 -1.21 -23.90
C ILE A 18 -0.02 -1.62 -24.03
N SER A 19 0.89 -0.72 -23.64
CA SER A 19 2.32 -1.03 -23.62
C SER A 19 2.63 -2.20 -22.67
N PHE A 20 3.69 -2.95 -22.99
CA PHE A 20 4.18 -4.02 -22.11
C PHE A 20 4.36 -3.52 -20.66
N PHE A 21 4.85 -2.30 -20.49
CA PHE A 21 5.11 -1.71 -19.19
C PHE A 21 3.80 -1.42 -18.41
N ASP A 22 2.75 -0.98 -19.11
CA ASP A 22 1.45 -0.73 -18.47
C ASP A 22 0.73 -2.03 -18.13
N ALA A 23 0.94 -3.07 -18.92
CA ALA A 23 0.42 -4.41 -18.65
C ALA A 23 1.17 -5.14 -17.52
N THR A 24 2.33 -4.61 -17.10
CA THR A 24 3.11 -5.16 -16.00
C THR A 24 2.65 -4.55 -14.68
N ASP A 25 2.25 -5.37 -13.70
CA ASP A 25 1.92 -4.90 -12.36
C ASP A 25 3.18 -4.43 -11.64
N TRP A 26 4.19 -5.28 -11.53
CA TRP A 26 5.49 -4.89 -10.99
C TRP A 26 6.66 -5.59 -11.71
N ILE A 27 7.75 -4.88 -11.76
CA ILE A 27 9.06 -5.36 -12.18
C ILE A 27 10.11 -4.57 -11.42
N HIS A 28 10.79 -5.19 -10.48
CA HIS A 28 11.76 -4.52 -9.64
C HIS A 28 12.92 -5.44 -9.24
N LEU A 29 14.04 -4.80 -8.94
CA LEU A 29 15.24 -5.42 -8.37
C LEU A 29 15.38 -4.98 -6.92
N THR A 30 15.69 -5.92 -6.03
CA THR A 30 15.97 -5.66 -4.62
C THR A 30 17.36 -6.15 -4.27
N TYR A 31 18.13 -5.27 -3.63
CA TYR A 31 19.38 -5.61 -2.96
C TYR A 31 19.15 -5.63 -1.46
N THR A 32 19.56 -6.72 -0.81
CA THR A 32 19.43 -6.88 0.65
C THR A 32 20.80 -7.10 1.27
N CYS A 33 21.11 -6.32 2.30
CA CYS A 33 22.31 -6.40 3.09
C CYS A 33 21.94 -6.32 4.57
N ARG A 34 22.12 -7.41 5.31
CA ARG A 34 21.76 -7.50 6.74
C ARG A 34 20.30 -7.07 6.99
N ASN A 35 20.13 -5.99 7.73
CA ASN A 35 18.82 -5.44 8.12
C ASN A 35 18.25 -4.43 7.11
N TRP A 36 19.01 -4.11 6.07
CA TRP A 36 18.65 -3.10 5.08
C TRP A 36 18.31 -3.74 3.73
N SER A 37 17.34 -3.18 3.05
CA SER A 37 17.09 -3.50 1.64
C SER A 37 16.77 -2.24 0.85
N VAL A 38 17.15 -2.25 -0.43
CA VAL A 38 16.83 -1.20 -1.39
C VAL A 38 16.18 -1.85 -2.59
N THR A 39 15.04 -1.35 -2.99
CA THR A 39 14.28 -1.84 -4.15
C THR A 39 14.12 -0.72 -5.17
N ALA A 40 14.40 -1.02 -6.44
CA ALA A 40 14.24 -0.08 -7.55
C ALA A 40 13.46 -0.74 -8.70
N GLY A 41 12.56 0.02 -9.32
CA GLY A 41 11.72 -0.42 -10.42
C GLY A 41 10.25 -0.09 -10.22
N LYS A 42 9.37 -0.73 -11.01
CA LYS A 42 7.93 -0.63 -10.84
C LYS A 42 7.51 -1.52 -9.68
N GLN A 43 6.94 -0.94 -8.66
CA GLN A 43 6.63 -1.58 -7.38
C GLN A 43 5.29 -1.10 -6.84
N VAL A 44 4.80 -1.77 -5.80
CA VAL A 44 3.59 -1.35 -5.09
C VAL A 44 3.83 -0.02 -4.41
N VAL A 45 2.88 0.89 -4.53
CA VAL A 45 2.88 2.15 -3.77
C VAL A 45 2.69 1.83 -2.29
N GLY A 46 3.62 2.32 -1.46
CA GLY A 46 3.66 2.02 -0.02
C GLY A 46 2.55 2.75 0.74
N ILE A 47 1.40 2.10 0.90
CA ILE A 47 0.27 2.60 1.68
C ILE A 47 0.00 1.60 2.80
N GLY A 48 -0.27 2.11 4.00
CA GLY A 48 -0.65 1.30 5.16
C GLY A 48 -2.10 0.82 5.10
N GLY A 49 -2.48 0.05 6.11
CA GLY A 49 -3.79 -0.59 6.17
C GLY A 49 -3.77 -2.04 5.69
N TYR A 50 -4.56 -2.86 6.33
CA TYR A 50 -4.69 -4.27 5.94
C TYR A 50 -5.47 -4.44 4.65
N GLU A 51 -6.33 -3.49 4.29
CA GLU A 51 -7.02 -3.47 3.01
C GLU A 51 -6.05 -3.43 1.83
N TYR A 52 -4.95 -2.65 1.93
CA TYR A 52 -3.93 -2.56 0.87
C TYR A 52 -2.97 -3.75 0.83
N ASP A 53 -2.88 -4.50 1.92
CA ASP A 53 -2.02 -5.68 2.04
C ASP A 53 -2.69 -6.97 1.53
N VAL A 54 -4.00 -6.94 1.31
CA VAL A 54 -4.78 -8.08 0.81
C VAL A 54 -4.68 -8.20 -0.71
N ALA A 55 -4.57 -9.42 -1.21
CA ALA A 55 -4.65 -9.67 -2.65
C ALA A 55 -6.02 -9.24 -3.21
N PRO A 56 -6.11 -8.63 -4.41
CA PRO A 56 -7.38 -8.15 -4.96
C PRO A 56 -8.47 -9.23 -5.06
N ILE A 57 -8.10 -10.49 -5.19
CA ILE A 57 -9.05 -11.62 -5.25
C ILE A 57 -9.74 -11.88 -3.91
N ASP A 58 -9.10 -11.48 -2.79
CA ASP A 58 -9.62 -11.65 -1.43
C ASP A 58 -10.32 -10.40 -0.90
N LEU A 59 -10.45 -9.38 -1.76
CA LEU A 59 -11.06 -8.11 -1.43
C LEU A 59 -12.51 -8.08 -1.90
N TYR A 60 -13.45 -8.37 -1.00
CA TYR A 60 -14.89 -8.45 -1.32
C TYR A 60 -15.59 -7.09 -1.27
N ILE A 61 -15.16 -6.25 -0.35
CA ILE A 61 -15.60 -4.85 -0.19
C ILE A 61 -14.33 -4.03 0.00
N TYR A 62 -14.25 -2.88 -0.65
CA TYR A 62 -13.10 -2.00 -0.56
C TYR A 62 -13.53 -0.55 -0.37
N SER A 63 -12.66 0.22 0.26
CA SER A 63 -12.84 1.65 0.44
C SER A 63 -12.67 2.41 -0.87
N GLU A 64 -13.19 3.63 -0.92
CA GLU A 64 -12.92 4.55 -2.03
C GLU A 64 -11.42 4.84 -2.19
N TYR A 65 -10.65 4.79 -1.10
CA TYR A 65 -9.19 4.93 -1.15
C TYR A 65 -8.55 3.87 -2.03
N TRP A 66 -8.89 2.61 -1.80
CA TRP A 66 -8.36 1.50 -2.59
C TRP A 66 -8.72 1.61 -4.07
N GLY A 67 -9.96 2.01 -4.35
CA GLY A 67 -10.45 2.17 -5.73
C GLY A 67 -9.80 3.35 -6.47
N ASN A 68 -9.34 4.38 -5.75
CA ASN A 68 -8.89 5.63 -6.35
C ASN A 68 -7.36 5.79 -6.44
N ILE A 69 -6.58 4.92 -5.79
CA ILE A 69 -5.11 5.01 -5.81
C ILE A 69 -4.53 3.86 -6.63
N PRO A 70 -3.97 4.12 -7.82
CA PRO A 70 -3.27 3.10 -8.60
C PRO A 70 -2.13 2.46 -7.82
N CYS A 71 -2.15 1.12 -7.74
CA CYS A 71 -1.27 0.36 -6.85
C CYS A 71 0.20 0.32 -7.27
N PHE A 72 0.54 0.51 -8.55
CA PHE A 72 1.88 0.22 -9.06
C PHE A 72 2.50 1.43 -9.74
N ARG A 73 3.67 1.85 -9.24
CA ARG A 73 4.43 2.99 -9.78
C ARG A 73 5.92 2.71 -9.81
N VAL A 74 6.62 3.38 -10.73
CA VAL A 74 8.07 3.34 -10.80
C VAL A 74 8.66 4.18 -9.68
N GLY A 75 9.65 3.64 -8.99
CA GLY A 75 10.29 4.34 -7.90
C GLY A 75 11.41 3.54 -7.26
N VAL A 76 11.87 4.05 -6.15
CA VAL A 76 12.87 3.46 -5.28
C VAL A 76 12.34 3.43 -3.85
N SER A 77 12.61 2.35 -3.13
CA SER A 77 12.33 2.25 -1.70
C SER A 77 13.51 1.70 -0.94
N GLY A 78 13.72 2.24 0.26
CA GLY A 78 14.66 1.71 1.24
C GLY A 78 13.89 1.16 2.43
N ALA A 79 14.29 0.01 2.95
CA ALA A 79 13.67 -0.57 4.12
C ALA A 79 14.73 -0.98 5.16
N TYR A 80 14.36 -0.81 6.42
CA TYR A 80 15.10 -1.29 7.58
C TYR A 80 14.22 -2.23 8.38
N THR A 81 14.71 -3.43 8.66
CA THR A 81 14.04 -4.41 9.52
C THR A 81 14.84 -4.58 10.81
N THR A 82 14.19 -4.49 11.97
CA THR A 82 14.84 -4.69 13.26
C THR A 82 15.43 -6.09 13.39
N ALA A 83 16.42 -6.26 14.25
CA ALA A 83 17.13 -7.53 14.45
C ALA A 83 16.19 -8.67 14.90
N ASP A 84 15.18 -8.34 15.69
CA ASP A 84 14.13 -9.27 16.15
C ASP A 84 13.00 -9.48 15.12
N LYS A 85 13.08 -8.80 13.97
CA LYS A 85 12.12 -8.83 12.85
C LYS A 85 10.68 -8.42 13.22
N LYS A 86 10.51 -7.73 14.33
CA LYS A 86 9.19 -7.27 14.76
C LYS A 86 8.76 -5.99 14.09
N ASP A 87 9.71 -5.15 13.71
CA ASP A 87 9.46 -3.87 13.08
C ASP A 87 10.18 -3.76 11.74
N LYS A 88 9.47 -3.22 10.74
CA LYS A 88 10.04 -2.86 9.45
C LYS A 88 9.59 -1.46 9.08
N PHE A 89 10.54 -0.60 8.78
CA PHE A 89 10.32 0.78 8.31
C PHE A 89 10.68 0.87 6.85
N VAL A 90 9.80 1.45 6.05
CA VAL A 90 10.00 1.63 4.60
C VAL A 90 9.85 3.10 4.27
N LEU A 91 10.81 3.63 3.54
CA LEU A 91 10.71 4.93 2.87
C LEU A 91 10.70 4.70 1.36
N GLN A 92 9.72 5.26 0.68
CA GLN A 92 9.58 5.12 -0.77
C GLN A 92 9.43 6.47 -1.43
N PHE A 93 10.15 6.65 -2.53
CA PHE A 93 9.99 7.73 -3.50
C PHE A 93 9.60 7.12 -4.84
N CYS A 94 8.46 7.54 -5.39
CA CYS A 94 7.97 6.98 -6.64
C CYS A 94 7.22 8.04 -7.47
N GLU A 95 6.91 7.69 -8.72
CA GLU A 95 5.94 8.45 -9.50
C GLU A 95 4.62 8.54 -8.76
N SER A 96 3.96 9.69 -8.83
CA SER A 96 2.64 9.84 -8.22
C SER A 96 1.62 8.89 -8.84
N PRO A 97 0.77 8.24 -8.02
CA PRO A 97 -0.40 7.51 -8.51
C PRO A 97 -1.32 8.35 -9.41
N PHE A 98 -1.36 9.65 -9.20
CA PHE A 98 -2.23 10.58 -9.95
C PHE A 98 -1.60 11.11 -11.25
N ARG A 99 -0.41 10.67 -11.64
CA ARG A 99 0.28 11.17 -12.85
C ARG A 99 -0.55 11.00 -14.13
N GLY A 100 -1.32 9.94 -14.28
CA GLY A 100 -2.19 9.68 -15.43
C GLY A 100 -3.62 10.22 -15.28
N HIS A 101 -3.90 11.03 -14.23
CA HIS A 101 -5.23 11.54 -14.00
C HIS A 101 -5.60 12.65 -15.00
N GLU A 102 -6.88 12.74 -15.36
CA GLU A 102 -7.41 13.72 -16.33
C GLU A 102 -7.08 15.18 -15.98
N LEU A 103 -6.89 15.50 -14.69
CA LEU A 103 -6.47 16.81 -14.24
C LEU A 103 -5.02 17.17 -14.56
N ASN A 104 -4.20 16.20 -14.97
CA ASN A 104 -2.82 16.43 -15.37
C ASN A 104 -2.69 16.72 -16.87
N VAL A 105 -3.33 17.79 -17.33
CA VAL A 105 -3.47 18.18 -18.75
C VAL A 105 -2.12 18.30 -19.48
N ASN A 106 -1.05 18.63 -18.76
CA ASN A 106 0.28 18.83 -19.32
C ASN A 106 1.19 17.60 -19.21
N ASN A 107 0.66 16.47 -18.76
CA ASN A 107 1.43 15.24 -18.49
C ASN A 107 2.72 15.50 -17.67
N ALA A 108 2.62 16.42 -16.71
CA ALA A 108 3.73 16.84 -15.87
C ALA A 108 4.27 15.66 -15.02
N GLN A 109 5.56 15.70 -14.75
CA GLN A 109 6.16 14.76 -13.80
C GLN A 109 5.65 15.09 -12.40
N MET A 110 5.08 14.11 -11.72
CA MET A 110 4.56 14.21 -10.35
C MET A 110 5.10 13.04 -9.53
N PHE A 111 5.32 13.30 -8.26
CA PHE A 111 5.98 12.35 -7.37
C PHE A 111 5.16 12.07 -6.11
N ALA A 112 5.47 10.97 -5.46
CA ALA A 112 4.93 10.58 -4.17
C ALA A 112 6.05 10.18 -3.22
N TYR A 113 5.87 10.52 -1.94
CA TYR A 113 6.75 10.24 -0.82
C TYR A 113 5.94 9.44 0.19
N ASN A 114 6.38 8.23 0.49
CA ASN A 114 5.67 7.30 1.33
C ASN A 114 6.57 6.83 2.46
N ALA A 115 6.06 6.84 3.68
CA ALA A 115 6.69 6.22 4.83
C ALA A 115 5.73 5.20 5.42
N VAL A 116 6.17 3.94 5.54
CA VAL A 116 5.36 2.83 6.05
C VAL A 116 6.08 2.13 7.18
N TRP A 117 5.35 1.85 8.24
CA TRP A 117 5.80 1.01 9.35
C TRP A 117 4.94 -0.25 9.42
N TYR A 118 5.61 -1.38 9.48
CA TYR A 118 5.03 -2.70 9.77
C TYR A 118 5.50 -3.11 11.16
N GLY A 119 4.57 -3.36 12.06
CA GLY A 119 4.82 -3.83 13.42
C GLY A 119 4.16 -5.19 13.67
N SER A 120 4.84 -6.06 14.44
CA SER A 120 4.29 -7.35 14.85
C SER A 120 4.71 -7.66 16.29
N HIS A 121 3.80 -7.43 17.23
CA HIS A 121 4.06 -7.50 18.66
C HIS A 121 3.07 -8.45 19.34
N GLY A 122 3.37 -9.75 19.28
CA GLY A 122 2.55 -10.79 19.88
C GLY A 122 1.18 -10.93 19.21
N LEU A 123 0.11 -10.58 19.92
CA LEU A 123 -1.25 -10.66 19.40
C LEU A 123 -1.62 -9.47 18.50
N PHE A 124 -0.80 -8.43 18.49
CA PHE A 124 -1.07 -7.17 17.82
C PHE A 124 -0.10 -6.94 16.67
N SER A 125 -0.63 -6.59 15.51
CA SER A 125 0.14 -6.20 14.33
C SER A 125 -0.40 -4.91 13.74
N SER A 126 0.48 -4.12 13.12
CA SER A 126 0.14 -2.83 12.56
C SER A 126 0.79 -2.62 11.20
N ILE A 127 0.08 -1.93 10.31
CA ILE A 127 0.61 -1.41 9.04
C ILE A 127 0.19 0.06 8.96
N TRP A 128 1.09 0.96 9.35
CA TRP A 128 0.81 2.39 9.37
C TRP A 128 1.59 3.10 8.29
N SER A 129 0.97 4.10 7.67
CA SER A 129 1.69 4.94 6.72
C SER A 129 1.33 6.42 6.82
N VAL A 130 2.30 7.22 6.39
CA VAL A 130 2.10 8.62 6.05
C VAL A 130 2.55 8.79 4.61
N ASN A 131 1.68 9.35 3.79
CA ASN A 131 1.88 9.46 2.36
C ASN A 131 1.67 10.92 1.92
N MET A 132 2.54 11.40 1.07
CA MET A 132 2.49 12.71 0.46
C MET A 132 2.55 12.52 -1.05
N MET A 133 1.41 12.72 -1.74
CA MET A 133 1.28 12.42 -3.17
C MET A 133 0.87 13.67 -3.94
N GLU A 134 1.62 14.04 -4.97
CA GLU A 134 1.20 15.12 -5.86
C GLU A 134 -0.02 14.68 -6.66
N TYR A 135 -1.10 15.46 -6.60
CA TYR A 135 -2.29 15.30 -7.45
C TYR A 135 -2.35 16.35 -8.57
N LEU A 136 -1.64 17.45 -8.39
CA LEU A 136 -1.28 18.45 -9.39
C LEU A 136 0.16 18.88 -9.12
N PRO A 137 0.91 19.39 -10.12
CA PRO A 137 2.28 19.84 -9.93
C PRO A 137 2.41 20.79 -8.74
N GLY A 138 3.22 20.42 -7.75
CA GLY A 138 3.43 21.18 -6.51
C GLY A 138 2.27 21.18 -5.53
N LYS A 139 1.18 20.43 -5.77
CA LYS A 139 0.04 20.29 -4.85
C LYS A 139 -0.09 18.87 -4.38
N PHE A 140 -0.10 18.67 -3.07
CA PHE A 140 -0.09 17.37 -2.43
C PHE A 140 -1.43 17.02 -1.78
N ILE A 141 -1.80 15.76 -1.90
CA ILE A 141 -2.73 15.08 -1.02
C ILE A 141 -1.91 14.32 0.01
N ASN A 142 -2.25 14.48 1.29
CA ASN A 142 -1.63 13.72 2.36
C ASN A 142 -2.60 12.62 2.78
N TYR A 143 -2.09 11.38 2.83
CA TYR A 143 -2.80 10.25 3.38
C TYR A 143 -2.16 9.81 4.68
N ILE A 144 -2.98 9.48 5.67
CA ILE A 144 -2.58 8.66 6.81
C ILE A 144 -3.42 7.40 6.78
N ALA A 145 -2.78 6.26 6.88
CA ALA A 145 -3.45 4.98 7.03
C ALA A 145 -2.92 4.28 8.29
N LEU A 146 -3.83 3.85 9.15
CA LEU A 146 -3.55 3.19 10.42
C LEU A 146 -4.25 1.83 10.42
N GLY A 147 -3.58 0.82 9.88
CA GLY A 147 -4.05 -0.56 9.93
C GLY A 147 -3.64 -1.24 11.22
N ASN A 148 -4.59 -1.82 11.92
CA ASN A 148 -4.37 -2.52 13.17
C ASN A 148 -5.03 -3.89 13.12
N ARG A 149 -4.31 -4.92 13.55
CA ARG A 149 -4.79 -6.30 13.61
C ARG A 149 -4.60 -6.87 15.00
N LEU A 150 -5.67 -7.42 15.55
CA LEU A 150 -5.65 -8.22 16.78
C LEU A 150 -5.94 -9.66 16.41
N THR A 151 -5.07 -10.59 16.83
CA THR A 151 -5.24 -12.04 16.61
C THR A 151 -5.33 -12.75 17.94
N LEU A 152 -6.47 -13.40 18.19
CA LEU A 152 -6.77 -14.14 19.42
C LEU A 152 -7.17 -15.59 19.08
N GLY A 153 -6.17 -16.46 18.97
CA GLY A 153 -6.39 -17.86 18.60
C GLY A 153 -7.10 -17.99 17.23
N GLN A 154 -8.35 -18.39 17.23
CA GLN A 154 -9.16 -18.56 16.01
C GLN A 154 -9.81 -17.27 15.52
N PHE A 155 -9.73 -16.18 16.30
CA PHE A 155 -10.35 -14.89 15.97
C PHE A 155 -9.31 -13.88 15.52
N GLN A 156 -9.69 -13.07 14.54
CA GLN A 156 -8.90 -11.94 14.06
C GLN A 156 -9.82 -10.75 13.83
N LEU A 157 -9.37 -9.59 14.28
CA LEU A 157 -10.02 -8.31 14.03
C LEU A 157 -9.02 -7.37 13.34
N ASP A 158 -9.36 -6.95 12.13
CA ASP A 158 -8.63 -5.90 11.40
C ASP A 158 -9.44 -4.60 11.50
N LEU A 159 -8.75 -3.51 11.79
CA LEU A 159 -9.31 -2.17 11.87
C LEU A 159 -8.41 -1.23 11.07
N ASP A 160 -8.93 -0.70 9.98
CA ASP A 160 -8.25 0.27 9.14
C ASP A 160 -8.92 1.63 9.27
N LEU A 161 -8.14 2.62 9.63
CA LEU A 161 -8.50 4.02 9.62
C LEU A 161 -7.66 4.74 8.57
N MET A 162 -8.31 5.38 7.62
CA MET A 162 -7.64 6.11 6.56
C MET A 162 -8.17 7.54 6.52
N ASN A 163 -7.26 8.49 6.34
CA ASN A 163 -7.61 9.90 6.20
C ASN A 163 -6.91 10.48 4.96
N ARG A 164 -7.64 11.32 4.24
CA ARG A 164 -7.14 12.11 3.12
C ARG A 164 -7.26 13.59 3.45
N ALA A 165 -6.14 14.30 3.51
CA ALA A 165 -6.11 15.73 3.74
C ALA A 165 -5.43 16.48 2.61
N VAL A 166 -6.10 17.45 2.03
CA VAL A 166 -5.56 18.38 1.02
C VAL A 166 -4.82 19.54 1.68
N SER A 167 -5.06 19.77 2.97
CA SER A 167 -4.38 20.78 3.77
C SER A 167 -4.14 20.31 5.19
N THR A 168 -3.12 20.86 5.84
CA THR A 168 -2.79 20.54 7.24
C THR A 168 -3.92 20.90 8.22
N ARG A 169 -4.81 21.82 7.86
CA ARG A 169 -5.96 22.23 8.71
C ARG A 169 -7.09 21.19 8.74
N SER A 170 -7.16 20.32 7.75
CA SER A 170 -8.19 19.28 7.63
C SER A 170 -7.63 17.87 7.74
N PHE A 171 -6.46 17.72 8.38
CA PHE A 171 -5.73 16.46 8.43
C PHE A 171 -6.44 15.38 9.26
N LEU A 172 -7.19 15.77 10.28
CA LEU A 172 -8.01 14.88 11.08
C LEU A 172 -9.48 15.35 11.06
N GLY A 173 -10.40 14.44 10.91
CA GLY A 173 -11.84 14.67 11.04
C GLY A 173 -12.61 14.96 9.75
N LYS A 174 -11.95 15.22 8.64
CA LYS A 174 -12.58 15.25 7.31
C LYS A 174 -11.98 14.17 6.42
N ASP A 175 -12.76 13.68 5.47
CA ASP A 175 -12.31 12.67 4.50
C ASP A 175 -11.69 11.43 5.16
N MET A 176 -12.29 10.97 6.25
CA MET A 176 -11.90 9.75 6.95
C MET A 176 -12.74 8.58 6.47
N SER A 177 -12.09 7.45 6.28
CA SER A 177 -12.71 6.15 6.04
C SER A 177 -12.31 5.18 7.14
N PHE A 178 -13.26 4.40 7.59
CA PHE A 178 -13.04 3.35 8.58
C PHE A 178 -13.52 2.03 7.99
N MET A 179 -12.67 1.00 8.07
CA MET A 179 -13.03 -0.36 7.70
C MET A 179 -12.71 -1.30 8.83
N SER A 180 -13.62 -2.23 9.10
CA SER A 180 -13.40 -3.31 10.04
C SER A 180 -13.65 -4.66 9.39
N LYS A 181 -12.80 -5.64 9.69
CA LYS A 181 -12.96 -7.02 9.26
C LYS A 181 -12.78 -7.94 10.45
N PHE A 182 -13.87 -8.56 10.86
CA PHE A 182 -13.82 -9.63 11.85
C PHE A 182 -13.74 -10.97 11.14
N MET A 183 -12.84 -11.85 11.58
CA MET A 183 -12.69 -13.20 11.05
C MET A 183 -12.71 -14.23 12.18
N TRP A 184 -13.39 -15.33 11.92
CA TRP A 184 -13.37 -16.52 12.76
C TRP A 184 -12.97 -17.74 11.94
N LYS A 185 -11.87 -18.38 12.34
CA LYS A 185 -11.28 -19.54 11.67
C LYS A 185 -11.29 -20.75 12.62
N PRO A 186 -12.43 -21.44 12.81
CA PRO A 186 -12.52 -22.59 13.70
C PRO A 186 -11.74 -23.79 13.19
N SER A 187 -11.44 -23.86 11.90
CA SER A 187 -10.61 -24.90 11.28
C SER A 187 -9.90 -24.36 10.03
N GLU A 188 -8.93 -25.09 9.50
CA GLU A 188 -8.22 -24.74 8.26
C GLU A 188 -9.15 -24.70 7.03
N ARG A 189 -10.28 -25.42 7.08
CA ARG A 189 -11.24 -25.55 5.97
C ARG A 189 -12.42 -24.59 6.05
N PHE A 190 -12.57 -23.89 7.16
CA PHE A 190 -13.70 -23.00 7.38
C PHE A 190 -13.25 -21.65 7.88
N ASN A 191 -13.68 -20.63 7.18
CA ASN A 191 -13.40 -19.23 7.52
C ASN A 191 -14.69 -18.42 7.35
N LEU A 192 -15.16 -17.82 8.43
CA LEU A 192 -16.26 -16.87 8.42
C LEU A 192 -15.72 -15.48 8.68
N PHE A 193 -16.16 -14.49 7.88
CA PHE A 193 -15.77 -13.10 8.08
C PHE A 193 -16.96 -12.16 7.90
N LEU A 194 -16.89 -11.05 8.61
CA LEU A 194 -17.79 -9.91 8.50
C LEU A 194 -16.94 -8.66 8.21
N ILE A 195 -17.34 -7.89 7.20
CA ILE A 195 -16.69 -6.62 6.81
C ILE A 195 -17.73 -5.50 6.97
N ALA A 196 -17.32 -4.41 7.60
CA ALA A 196 -18.13 -3.19 7.77
C ALA A 196 -17.28 -1.94 7.51
#